data_a60e052198f5864492ecbca8f05b7c08
#
_entry.id   a60e052198f5864492ecbca8f05b7c08
#
_cell.length_a   1.000
_cell.length_b   1.000
_cell.length_c   1.000
_cell.angle_alpha   90.00
_cell.angle_beta   90.00
_cell.angle_gamma   90.00
#
_symmetry.space_group_name_H-M   'P 1'
#
loop_
_entity.id
_entity.type
_entity.pdbx_description
1 polymer ?
#
loop_
_entity_poly.entity_id
_entity_poly.type
_entity_poly.pdbx_seq_one_letter_code
_entity_poly.pdbx_strand_id
1 'polypeptide(L)'
;MVVQNERKEKICCFYVSEFHLEMILVPYINEKINENITILTEKKLRETLEILISKMNLKEDNKEKILKLGWDGEEKIKENSNIIIVGSKEFIKNKNEELENKNVLSVLDCYDFEKEKDGIDNIVKKYKNSLNTLGKNNFWNF
;
A
#
# COMPACT_ATOMS: atom_id res chain seq x y z
N MET A 1 17.63 -1.34 24.57
CA MET A 1 16.89 -1.79 24.42
C MET A 1 16.20 -1.85 23.48
N VAL A 2 15.75 -2.24 23.16
CA VAL A 2 15.21 -2.33 22.19
C VAL A 2 14.02 -2.33 22.06
N VAL A 3 13.56 -2.15 21.57
CA VAL A 3 12.53 -2.05 21.39
C VAL A 3 11.81 -2.56 20.82
N GLN A 4 11.43 -2.90 20.53
CA GLN A 4 10.81 -3.28 20.05
C GLN A 4 10.13 -3.30 19.66
N ASN A 5 9.79 -3.64 19.39
CA ASN A 5 9.19 -3.89 18.72
C ASN A 5 8.06 -3.51 18.50
N GLU A 6 7.93 -2.64 17.98
CA GLU A 6 6.77 -2.33 17.77
C GLU A 6 6.17 -3.11 16.84
N ARG A 7 4.99 -3.37 16.88
CA ARG A 7 4.30 -4.04 15.95
C ARG A 7 3.96 -3.17 14.87
N LYS A 8 4.57 -3.35 13.70
CA LYS A 8 4.17 -2.68 12.48
C LYS A 8 2.78 -3.16 12.13
N GLU A 9 1.92 -2.25 11.77
CA GLU A 9 0.62 -2.65 11.26
C GLU A 9 0.81 -3.21 9.87
N LYS A 10 0.30 -4.42 9.61
CA LYS A 10 0.38 -5.05 8.31
C LYS A 10 -1.04 -5.19 7.75
N ILE A 11 -1.23 -4.68 6.54
CA ILE A 11 -2.53 -4.66 5.89
C ILE A 11 -2.36 -5.26 4.50
N CYS A 12 -3.36 -6.00 4.03
CA CYS A 12 -3.32 -6.48 2.66
C CYS A 12 -4.43 -5.86 1.84
N CYS A 13 -4.25 -5.89 0.53
CA CYS A 13 -5.19 -5.33 -0.42
C CYS A 13 -5.20 -6.25 -1.62
N PHE A 14 -6.39 -6.56 -2.13
CA PHE A 14 -6.53 -7.34 -3.35
C PHE A 14 -7.22 -6.46 -4.38
N TYR A 15 -6.56 -6.23 -5.52
CA TYR A 15 -7.09 -5.36 -6.55
C TYR A 15 -7.31 -6.14 -7.84
N VAL A 16 -8.25 -5.69 -8.66
CA VAL A 16 -8.59 -6.38 -9.90
C VAL A 16 -8.12 -5.64 -11.14
N SER A 17 -7.70 -4.38 -10.99
CA SER A 17 -7.16 -3.58 -12.11
C SER A 17 -6.35 -2.45 -11.53
N GLU A 18 -5.56 -1.78 -12.38
CA GLU A 18 -4.78 -0.65 -11.90
C GLU A 18 -5.67 0.49 -11.43
N PHE A 19 -6.76 0.74 -12.14
CA PHE A 19 -7.67 1.79 -11.73
C PHE A 19 -8.31 1.47 -10.38
N HIS A 20 -8.70 0.21 -10.19
CA HIS A 20 -9.24 -0.26 -8.91
C HIS A 20 -8.23 -0.04 -7.78
N LEU A 21 -6.96 -0.39 -8.06
CA LEU A 21 -5.91 -0.20 -7.07
C LEU A 21 -5.76 1.28 -6.70
N GLU A 22 -5.78 2.16 -7.71
CA GLU A 22 -5.68 3.59 -7.44
C GLU A 22 -6.84 4.09 -6.60
N MET A 23 -8.05 3.59 -6.85
CA MET A 23 -9.22 3.97 -6.07
C MET A 23 -9.11 3.54 -4.61
N ILE A 24 -8.38 2.46 -4.37
CA ILE A 24 -8.11 2.03 -3.00
C ILE A 24 -7.02 2.86 -2.36
N LEU A 25 -5.94 3.08 -3.10
CA LEU A 25 -4.74 3.70 -2.53
C LEU A 25 -4.86 5.19 -2.29
N VAL A 26 -5.52 5.93 -3.20
CA VAL A 26 -5.55 7.38 -3.08
C VAL A 26 -6.22 7.85 -1.78
N PRO A 27 -7.40 7.34 -1.40
CA PRO A 27 -7.96 7.75 -0.13
C PRO A 27 -7.10 7.35 1.07
N TYR A 28 -6.49 6.18 1.01
CA TYR A 28 -5.62 5.70 2.08
C TYR A 28 -4.40 6.64 2.23
N ILE A 29 -3.78 6.99 1.10
CA ILE A 29 -2.64 7.88 1.11
C ILE A 29 -3.04 9.27 1.61
N ASN A 30 -4.20 9.74 1.17
CA ASN A 30 -4.67 11.07 1.57
C ASN A 30 -4.83 11.17 3.08
N GLU A 31 -5.30 10.11 3.72
CA GLU A 31 -5.42 10.11 5.18
C GLU A 31 -4.06 10.22 5.87
N LYS A 32 -3.01 9.72 5.23
CA LYS A 32 -1.69 9.68 5.81
C LYS A 32 -0.73 10.70 5.21
N ILE A 33 -1.29 11.69 4.52
CA ILE A 33 -0.46 12.58 3.70
C ILE A 33 0.54 13.42 4.50
N ASN A 34 0.31 13.58 5.80
CA ASN A 34 1.24 14.33 6.64
C ASN A 34 2.33 13.45 7.24
N GLU A 35 2.31 12.16 6.95
CA GLU A 35 3.36 11.23 7.35
C GLU A 35 4.17 10.84 6.14
N ASN A 36 5.34 10.26 6.37
CA ASN A 36 6.14 9.76 5.26
C ASN A 36 5.44 8.56 4.61
N ILE A 37 5.47 8.52 3.30
CA ILE A 37 4.88 7.42 2.52
C ILE A 37 5.90 6.97 1.49
N THR A 38 6.14 5.67 1.40
CA THR A 38 7.04 5.09 0.41
C THR A 38 6.26 4.06 -0.40
N ILE A 39 6.27 4.20 -1.71
CA ILE A 39 5.61 3.25 -2.61
C ILE A 39 6.67 2.42 -3.31
N LEU A 40 6.60 1.10 -3.14
CA LEU A 40 7.50 0.15 -3.78
C LEU A 40 6.66 -0.67 -4.74
N THR A 41 6.87 -0.49 -6.03
CA THR A 41 6.05 -1.17 -7.02
C THR A 41 6.93 -1.78 -8.10
N GLU A 42 6.50 -2.95 -8.59
CA GLU A 42 7.20 -3.68 -9.64
C GLU A 42 7.06 -3.00 -10.98
N LYS A 43 5.97 -2.25 -11.18
CA LYS A 43 5.73 -1.58 -12.45
C LYS A 43 5.16 -0.20 -12.19
N LYS A 44 5.23 0.64 -13.21
CA LYS A 44 4.72 2.00 -13.09
C LYS A 44 3.20 2.00 -12.93
N LEU A 45 2.71 2.90 -12.09
CA LEU A 45 1.31 2.96 -11.75
C LEU A 45 0.66 4.30 -12.05
N ARG A 46 1.25 5.10 -12.94
CA ARG A 46 0.77 6.47 -13.09
C ARG A 46 -0.27 6.68 -14.19
N GLU A 47 -0.59 5.63 -14.96
CA GLU A 47 -1.33 5.78 -16.20
C GLU A 47 -2.68 6.48 -16.04
N THR A 48 -3.50 6.06 -15.08
CA THR A 48 -4.82 6.68 -14.89
C THR A 48 -4.89 7.55 -13.64
N LEU A 49 -3.79 7.63 -12.92
CA LEU A 49 -3.77 8.28 -11.61
C LEU A 49 -4.13 9.77 -11.69
N GLU A 50 -3.56 10.48 -12.65
CA GLU A 50 -3.81 11.91 -12.77
C GLU A 50 -5.28 12.19 -13.06
N ILE A 51 -5.88 11.35 -13.91
CA ILE A 51 -7.29 11.51 -14.24
C ILE A 51 -8.14 11.32 -13.00
N LEU A 52 -7.86 10.25 -12.25
CA LEU A 52 -8.61 9.96 -11.04
C LEU A 52 -8.51 11.08 -10.02
N ILE A 53 -7.28 11.53 -9.75
CA ILE A 53 -7.07 12.56 -8.74
C ILE A 53 -7.73 13.87 -9.12
N SER A 54 -7.73 14.21 -10.42
CA SER A 54 -8.36 15.44 -10.86
C SER A 54 -9.86 15.46 -10.61
N LYS A 55 -10.47 14.27 -10.49
CA LYS A 55 -11.90 14.16 -10.27
C LYS A 55 -12.30 13.93 -8.82
N MET A 56 -11.33 13.76 -7.95
CA MET A 56 -11.63 13.53 -6.55
C MET A 56 -11.70 14.85 -5.79
N ASN A 57 -12.51 14.86 -4.74
CA ASN A 57 -12.68 16.05 -3.91
C ASN A 57 -11.60 16.07 -2.82
N LEU A 58 -10.38 16.42 -3.22
CA LEU A 58 -9.24 16.49 -2.30
C LEU A 58 -8.67 17.90 -2.33
N LYS A 59 -7.96 18.26 -1.26
CA LYS A 59 -7.26 19.55 -1.24
C LYS A 59 -6.18 19.56 -2.31
N GLU A 60 -6.00 20.71 -2.96
CA GLU A 60 -5.03 20.82 -4.05
C GLU A 60 -3.62 20.50 -3.58
N ASP A 61 -3.24 20.95 -2.39
CA ASP A 61 -1.91 20.64 -1.85
C ASP A 61 -1.73 19.13 -1.70
N ASN A 62 -2.77 18.44 -1.26
CA ASN A 62 -2.70 16.99 -1.10
C ASN A 62 -2.60 16.29 -2.44
N LYS A 63 -3.34 16.79 -3.44
CA LYS A 63 -3.25 16.20 -4.78
C LYS A 63 -1.82 16.27 -5.31
N GLU A 64 -1.16 17.41 -5.11
CA GLU A 64 0.22 17.55 -5.56
C GLU A 64 1.14 16.58 -4.85
N LYS A 65 0.98 16.45 -3.53
CA LYS A 65 1.82 15.54 -2.75
C LYS A 65 1.63 14.09 -3.20
N ILE A 66 0.38 13.70 -3.44
CA ILE A 66 0.08 12.34 -3.86
C ILE A 66 0.73 12.05 -5.21
N LEU A 67 0.63 13.00 -6.15
CA LEU A 67 1.19 12.80 -7.48
C LEU A 67 2.72 12.72 -7.48
N LYS A 68 3.38 13.25 -6.46
CA LYS A 68 4.83 13.22 -6.37
C LYS A 68 5.39 11.96 -5.73
N LEU A 69 4.54 11.06 -5.26
CA LEU A 69 5.02 9.84 -4.63
C LEU A 69 5.62 8.89 -5.66
N GLY A 70 6.16 7.79 -5.18
CA GLY A 70 6.95 6.87 -5.99
C GLY A 70 6.19 5.93 -6.89
N TRP A 71 5.23 6.45 -7.64
CA TRP A 71 4.42 5.64 -8.55
C TRP A 71 5.22 5.02 -9.69
N ASP A 72 6.43 5.53 -9.93
CA ASP A 72 7.27 5.04 -11.02
C ASP A 72 8.12 3.83 -10.64
N GLY A 73 8.11 3.44 -9.40
CA GLY A 73 8.79 2.22 -8.97
C GLY A 73 10.26 2.39 -8.61
N GLU A 74 10.74 3.63 -8.48
CA GLU A 74 12.16 3.87 -8.23
C GLU A 74 12.41 4.52 -6.88
N GLU A 75 11.49 4.41 -5.97
CA GLU A 75 11.61 5.10 -4.70
C GLU A 75 12.47 4.33 -3.71
N LYS A 76 13.23 5.06 -2.91
CA LYS A 76 13.99 4.47 -1.81
C LYS A 76 13.12 4.47 -0.56
N ILE A 77 13.35 3.47 0.28
CA ILE A 77 12.59 3.33 1.52
C ILE A 77 12.96 4.45 2.49
N LYS A 78 11.97 5.23 2.90
CA LYS A 78 12.16 6.29 3.88
C LYS A 78 11.94 5.73 5.27
N GLU A 79 12.76 6.20 6.22
CA GLU A 79 12.57 5.80 7.61
C GLU A 79 11.25 6.37 8.14
N ASN A 80 10.64 5.65 9.06
CA ASN A 80 9.41 6.09 9.72
C ASN A 80 8.33 6.42 8.70
N SER A 81 8.16 5.55 7.70
CA SER A 81 7.16 5.80 6.67
C SER A 81 6.12 4.69 6.64
N ASN A 82 5.00 5.01 6.02
CA ASN A 82 3.98 4.04 5.68
C ASN A 82 4.37 3.45 4.33
N ILE A 83 4.58 2.13 4.28
CA ILE A 83 5.07 1.46 3.09
C ILE A 83 3.90 0.86 2.32
N ILE A 84 3.89 1.07 1.02
CA ILE A 84 2.91 0.46 0.13
C ILE A 84 3.68 -0.37 -0.88
N ILE A 85 3.41 -1.67 -0.94
CA ILE A 85 4.12 -2.59 -1.83
C ILE A 85 3.13 -3.15 -2.82
N VAL A 86 3.42 -3.00 -4.11
CA VAL A 86 2.56 -3.48 -5.18
C VAL A 86 3.37 -4.37 -6.11
N GLY A 87 2.96 -5.61 -6.26
CA GLY A 87 3.67 -6.51 -7.16
C GLY A 87 3.25 -7.95 -6.96
N SER A 88 4.07 -8.86 -7.50
CA SER A 88 3.84 -10.28 -7.33
C SER A 88 4.03 -10.68 -5.89
N LYS A 89 3.53 -11.86 -5.55
CA LYS A 89 3.70 -12.41 -4.20
C LYS A 89 5.18 -12.48 -3.83
N GLU A 90 6.03 -12.82 -4.78
CA GLU A 90 7.47 -12.91 -4.55
C GLU A 90 8.09 -11.54 -4.33
N PHE A 91 7.69 -10.57 -5.13
CA PHE A 91 8.17 -9.20 -4.97
C PHE A 91 7.80 -8.66 -3.58
N ILE A 92 6.55 -8.89 -3.17
CA ILE A 92 6.07 -8.43 -1.88
C ILE A 92 6.85 -9.10 -0.76
N LYS A 93 7.10 -10.40 -0.87
CA LYS A 93 7.88 -11.11 0.13
C LYS A 93 9.28 -10.54 0.25
N ASN A 94 9.95 -10.31 -0.90
CA ASN A 94 11.30 -9.80 -0.89
C ASN A 94 11.38 -8.41 -0.28
N LYS A 95 10.42 -7.55 -0.59
CA LYS A 95 10.41 -6.21 -0.02
C LYS A 95 10.16 -6.25 1.48
N ASN A 96 9.28 -7.12 1.94
CA ASN A 96 9.05 -7.27 3.37
C ASN A 96 10.30 -7.71 4.09
N GLU A 97 11.10 -8.57 3.47
CA GLU A 97 12.37 -9.00 4.06
C GLU A 97 13.33 -7.83 4.18
N GLU A 98 13.36 -6.95 3.19
CA GLU A 98 14.19 -5.75 3.28
C GLU A 98 13.77 -4.83 4.41
N LEU A 99 12.49 -4.87 4.78
CA LEU A 99 11.97 -3.98 5.81
C LEU A 99 12.16 -4.49 7.22
N GLU A 100 12.62 -5.74 7.39
CA GLU A 100 12.67 -6.33 8.72
C GLU A 100 13.53 -5.55 9.71
N ASN A 101 14.58 -4.92 9.22
CA ASN A 101 15.49 -4.18 10.07
C ASN A 101 15.30 -2.68 9.98
N LYS A 102 14.19 -2.23 9.44
CA LYS A 102 13.94 -0.80 9.27
C LYS A 102 12.75 -0.37 10.11
N ASN A 103 12.79 0.88 10.53
CA ASN A 103 11.67 1.47 11.27
C ASN A 103 10.64 1.96 10.29
N VAL A 104 9.49 1.28 10.23
CA VAL A 104 8.39 1.71 9.37
C VAL A 104 7.12 1.76 10.22
N LEU A 105 6.18 2.60 9.80
CA LEU A 105 4.95 2.80 10.55
C LEU A 105 3.93 1.72 10.22
N SER A 106 3.81 1.36 8.95
CA SER A 106 2.87 0.36 8.51
C SER A 106 3.32 -0.21 7.19
N VAL A 107 2.80 -1.37 6.83
CA VAL A 107 3.08 -2.00 5.54
C VAL A 107 1.77 -2.43 4.92
N LEU A 108 1.48 -1.95 3.73
CA LEU A 108 0.30 -2.33 2.96
C LEU A 108 0.77 -3.14 1.77
N ASP A 109 0.42 -4.42 1.74
CA ASP A 109 0.80 -5.34 0.66
C ASP A 109 -0.36 -5.47 -0.30
N CYS A 110 -0.14 -5.10 -1.57
CA CYS A 110 -1.20 -5.07 -2.57
C CYS A 110 -0.99 -6.19 -3.58
N TYR A 111 -1.93 -7.12 -3.62
CA TYR A 111 -1.87 -8.32 -4.45
C TYR A 111 -2.87 -8.22 -5.61
N ASP A 112 -2.45 -8.72 -6.77
CA ASP A 112 -3.34 -8.83 -7.93
C ASP A 112 -4.27 -10.02 -7.69
N PHE A 113 -5.56 -9.75 -7.57
CA PHE A 113 -6.53 -10.78 -7.24
C PHE A 113 -6.53 -11.92 -8.26
N GLU A 114 -6.48 -11.60 -9.54
CA GLU A 114 -6.51 -12.64 -10.57
C GLU A 114 -5.33 -13.59 -10.48
N LYS A 115 -4.18 -13.06 -10.11
CA LYS A 115 -2.98 -13.90 -10.02
C LYS A 115 -2.94 -14.73 -8.76
N GLU A 116 -3.55 -14.24 -7.67
CA GLU A 116 -3.40 -14.89 -6.37
C GLU A 116 -4.66 -15.56 -5.86
N LYS A 117 -5.75 -15.56 -6.62
CA LYS A 117 -7.03 -16.00 -6.08
C LYS A 117 -7.04 -17.45 -5.61
N ASP A 118 -6.24 -18.30 -6.24
CA ASP A 118 -6.22 -19.72 -5.87
C ASP A 118 -5.52 -19.97 -4.54
N GLY A 119 -4.68 -19.05 -4.09
CA GLY A 119 -3.98 -19.19 -2.82
C GLY A 119 -4.34 -18.11 -1.81
N ILE A 120 -5.48 -17.47 -2.01
CA ILE A 120 -5.85 -16.31 -1.22
C ILE A 120 -6.00 -16.63 0.25
N ASP A 121 -6.49 -17.85 0.57
CA ASP A 121 -6.64 -18.25 1.97
C ASP A 121 -5.31 -18.24 2.71
N ASN A 122 -4.25 -18.65 2.04
CA ASN A 122 -2.93 -18.67 2.65
C ASN A 122 -2.39 -17.25 2.84
N ILE A 123 -2.75 -16.35 1.95
CA ILE A 123 -2.31 -14.96 2.06
C ILE A 123 -3.01 -14.28 3.23
N VAL A 124 -4.34 -14.38 3.30
CA VAL A 124 -5.10 -13.64 4.31
C VAL A 124 -4.79 -14.09 5.73
N LYS A 125 -4.30 -15.32 5.90
CA LYS A 125 -3.93 -15.79 7.24
C LYS A 125 -2.83 -14.96 7.88
N LYS A 126 -2.05 -14.27 7.07
CA LYS A 126 -0.91 -13.48 7.56
C LYS A 126 -1.31 -12.08 8.01
N TYR A 127 -2.55 -11.70 7.81
CA TYR A 127 -2.98 -10.32 8.05
C TYR A 127 -4.21 -10.29 8.95
N LYS A 128 -4.32 -9.24 9.74
CA LYS A 128 -5.53 -9.00 10.53
C LYS A 128 -6.50 -8.09 9.80
N ASN A 129 -5.98 -7.21 8.96
CA ASN A 129 -6.79 -6.18 8.30
C ASN A 129 -6.59 -6.21 6.80
N SER A 130 -7.64 -5.80 6.09
CA SER A 130 -7.57 -5.60 4.66
C SER A 130 -8.02 -4.20 4.32
N LEU A 131 -7.61 -3.72 3.15
CA LEU A 131 -8.00 -2.41 2.65
C LEU A 131 -8.76 -2.60 1.34
N ASN A 132 -9.89 -1.93 1.20
CA ASN A 132 -10.63 -1.92 -0.07
C ASN A 132 -11.16 -0.50 -0.29
N THR A 133 -12.04 -0.32 -1.28
CA THR A 133 -12.53 1.00 -1.62
C THR A 133 -13.35 1.64 -0.50
N LEU A 134 -13.79 0.84 0.47
CA LEU A 134 -14.56 1.34 1.60
C LEU A 134 -13.69 1.60 2.83
N GLY A 135 -12.38 1.33 2.74
CA GLY A 135 -11.47 1.57 3.83
C GLY A 135 -10.94 0.29 4.44
N LYS A 136 -10.36 0.42 5.64
CA LYS A 136 -9.70 -0.69 6.31
C LYS A 136 -10.72 -1.54 7.07
N ASN A 137 -10.62 -2.84 6.92
CA ASN A 137 -11.52 -3.80 7.57
C ASN A 137 -10.71 -4.89 8.25
N ASN A 138 -11.23 -5.37 9.38
CA ASN A 138 -10.60 -6.46 10.12
C ASN A 138 -11.17 -7.78 9.61
N PHE A 139 -10.31 -8.69 9.16
CA PHE A 139 -10.74 -9.98 8.63
C PHE A 139 -11.50 -10.83 9.65
N TRP A 140 -11.19 -10.66 10.92
CA TRP A 140 -11.70 -11.54 11.96
C TRP A 140 -12.89 -10.95 12.70
N ASN A 141 -13.39 -9.84 12.24
CA ASN A 141 -14.46 -9.13 12.92
C ASN A 141 -15.69 -9.12 12.02
N PHE A 142 -16.43 -10.18 12.05
CA PHE A 142 -17.63 -10.31 11.22
C PHE A 142 -18.88 -10.02 12.03
#